data_5d51d89c6804d14726af56652547fb08
#
_entry.id   5d51d89c6804d14726af56652547fb08
#
_cell.length_a   1.000
_cell.length_b   1.000
_cell.length_c   1.000
_cell.angle_alpha   90.00
_cell.angle_beta   90.00
_cell.angle_gamma   90.00
#
_symmetry.space_group_name_H-M   'P 1'
#
loop_
_entity.id
_entity.type
_entity.pdbx_description
1 polymer ?
#
loop_
_entity_poly.entity_id
_entity_poly.type
_entity_poly.pdbx_seq_one_letter_code
_entity_poly.pdbx_strand_id
1 'polypeptide(L)'
;MPRPEREPTFLPLTINATYAVARATVDTPALRSTAELVRDRARRADAAAAECWAALCAGCDAPGRRALPNRLRELTEATSVYAGTRWWFGRGSQHRERVAGELARIEEAVDERDGADFAEAFVGYDQAVAAVLVNSHSRLESPAQ
;
A
#
# COMPACT_ATOMS: atom_id res chain seq x y z
N MET A 1 3.65 -1.52 31.18
CA MET A 1 4.71 -1.27 30.24
C MET A 1 4.34 -0.19 29.27
N PRO A 2 5.14 0.83 29.19
CA PRO A 2 4.82 1.90 28.26
C PRO A 2 4.88 1.38 26.84
N ARG A 3 3.90 1.80 26.08
CA ARG A 3 3.85 1.48 24.69
C ARG A 3 4.82 2.39 23.93
N PRO A 4 5.59 1.86 23.00
CA PRO A 4 6.45 2.75 22.22
C PRO A 4 5.60 3.79 21.51
N GLU A 5 6.16 4.98 21.34
CA GLU A 5 5.48 6.03 20.63
C GLU A 5 5.07 5.51 19.26
N ARG A 6 3.84 5.76 18.92
CA ARG A 6 3.37 5.37 17.61
C ARG A 6 3.89 6.34 16.58
N GLU A 7 4.61 5.82 15.63
CA GLU A 7 4.97 6.60 14.46
C GLU A 7 3.72 6.85 13.63
N PRO A 8 3.66 7.98 12.91
CA PRO A 8 2.55 8.20 12.01
C PRO A 8 2.41 7.05 11.02
N THR A 9 1.19 6.58 10.84
CA THR A 9 0.89 5.49 9.92
C THR A 9 0.19 6.08 8.70
N PHE A 10 0.76 5.87 7.52
CA PHE A 10 0.21 6.40 6.29
C PHE A 10 -0.63 5.38 5.53
N LEU A 11 -0.51 4.11 5.89
CA LEU A 11 -1.23 3.03 5.23
C LEU A 11 -2.00 2.16 6.23
N PRO A 12 -2.82 2.79 7.11
CA PRO A 12 -3.48 2.00 8.16
C PRO A 12 -4.47 0.98 7.62
N LEU A 13 -5.23 1.31 6.59
CA LEU A 13 -6.20 0.39 6.02
C LEU A 13 -5.51 -0.76 5.30
N THR A 14 -4.46 -0.45 4.54
CA THR A 14 -3.69 -1.45 3.82
C THR A 14 -3.02 -2.41 4.80
N ILE A 15 -2.39 -1.88 5.84
CA ILE A 15 -1.71 -2.72 6.83
C ILE A 15 -2.71 -3.63 7.54
N ASN A 16 -3.87 -3.10 7.94
CA ASN A 16 -4.91 -3.93 8.55
C ASN A 16 -5.40 -5.02 7.59
N ALA A 17 -5.59 -4.66 6.32
CA ALA A 17 -6.01 -5.63 5.33
C ALA A 17 -4.97 -6.74 5.13
N THR A 18 -3.67 -6.40 5.18
CA THR A 18 -2.63 -7.41 5.03
C THR A 18 -2.63 -8.41 6.18
N TYR A 19 -2.94 -7.98 7.40
CA TYR A 19 -3.06 -8.90 8.53
C TYR A 19 -4.22 -9.86 8.33
N ALA A 20 -5.37 -9.35 7.90
CA ALA A 20 -6.55 -10.18 7.68
C ALA A 20 -6.29 -11.20 6.58
N VAL A 21 -5.68 -10.77 5.49
CA VAL A 21 -5.36 -11.65 4.37
C VAL A 21 -4.35 -12.73 4.78
N ALA A 22 -3.32 -12.36 5.52
CA ALA A 22 -2.30 -13.30 5.95
C ALA A 22 -2.89 -14.40 6.82
N ARG A 23 -3.82 -14.05 7.71
CA ARG A 23 -4.48 -15.04 8.55
C ARG A 23 -5.37 -15.98 7.74
N ALA A 24 -6.04 -15.44 6.75
CA ALA A 24 -6.99 -16.22 5.95
C ALA A 24 -6.27 -17.19 5.02
N THR A 25 -5.01 -16.92 4.66
CA THR A 25 -4.27 -17.72 3.70
C THR A 25 -3.32 -18.73 4.33
N VAL A 26 -3.45 -18.95 5.64
CA VAL A 26 -2.56 -19.85 6.40
C VAL A 26 -2.51 -21.24 5.78
N ASP A 27 -3.64 -21.74 5.29
CA ASP A 27 -3.74 -23.09 4.76
C ASP A 27 -3.46 -23.20 3.26
N THR A 28 -3.10 -22.09 2.63
CA THR A 28 -2.85 -22.04 1.19
C THR A 28 -1.46 -21.47 0.96
N PRO A 29 -0.41 -22.32 0.86
CA PRO A 29 0.98 -21.83 0.81
C PRO A 29 1.26 -20.81 -0.28
N ALA A 30 0.71 -21.00 -1.48
CA ALA A 30 0.95 -20.08 -2.58
C ALA A 30 0.36 -18.69 -2.28
N LEU A 31 -0.87 -18.64 -1.79
CA LEU A 31 -1.52 -17.38 -1.42
C LEU A 31 -0.86 -16.76 -0.20
N ARG A 32 -0.45 -17.59 0.75
CA ARG A 32 0.23 -17.08 1.94
C ARG A 32 1.52 -16.36 1.56
N SER A 33 2.26 -16.93 0.63
CA SER A 33 3.52 -16.33 0.18
C SER A 33 3.30 -14.95 -0.43
N THR A 34 2.30 -14.81 -1.30
CA THR A 34 1.99 -13.50 -1.90
C THR A 34 1.41 -12.54 -0.89
N ALA A 35 0.60 -13.03 0.05
CA ALA A 35 0.04 -12.18 1.11
C ALA A 35 1.14 -11.63 2.02
N GLU A 36 2.11 -12.46 2.38
CA GLU A 36 3.23 -12.02 3.21
C GLU A 36 4.10 -11.00 2.46
N LEU A 37 4.24 -11.16 1.16
CA LEU A 37 4.98 -10.19 0.35
C LEU A 37 4.29 -8.83 0.37
N VAL A 38 2.96 -8.80 0.20
CA VAL A 38 2.22 -7.55 0.28
C VAL A 38 2.42 -6.90 1.64
N ARG A 39 2.34 -7.69 2.70
CA ARG A 39 2.52 -7.17 4.05
C ARG A 39 3.90 -6.54 4.22
N ASP A 40 4.94 -7.23 3.77
CA ASP A 40 6.30 -6.72 3.87
C ASP A 40 6.45 -5.40 3.10
N ARG A 41 5.92 -5.36 1.88
CA ARG A 41 6.02 -4.16 1.06
C ARG A 41 5.21 -3.00 1.64
N ALA A 42 4.05 -3.30 2.23
CA ALA A 42 3.23 -2.28 2.88
C ALA A 42 3.97 -1.64 4.06
N ARG A 43 4.62 -2.45 4.87
CA ARG A 43 5.36 -1.94 6.02
C ARG A 43 6.55 -1.08 5.58
N ARG A 44 7.24 -1.50 4.55
CA ARG A 44 8.37 -0.72 4.01
C ARG A 44 7.91 0.61 3.42
N ALA A 45 6.79 0.58 2.70
CA ALA A 45 6.24 1.81 2.12
C ALA A 45 5.77 2.76 3.22
N ASP A 46 5.14 2.22 4.26
CA ASP A 46 4.67 3.02 5.38
C ASP A 46 5.84 3.71 6.09
N ALA A 47 6.91 2.98 6.33
CA ALA A 47 8.11 3.55 6.96
C ALA A 47 8.72 4.65 6.09
N ALA A 48 8.83 4.41 4.77
CA ALA A 48 9.36 5.42 3.86
C ALA A 48 8.46 6.65 3.82
N ALA A 49 7.14 6.46 3.90
CA ALA A 49 6.19 7.57 3.94
C ALA A 49 6.40 8.43 5.18
N ALA A 50 6.62 7.81 6.33
CA ALA A 50 6.86 8.54 7.57
C ALA A 50 8.14 9.37 7.48
N GLU A 51 9.21 8.81 6.92
CA GLU A 51 10.46 9.55 6.72
C GLU A 51 10.28 10.70 5.74
N CYS A 52 9.54 10.46 4.66
CA CYS A 52 9.27 11.48 3.66
C CYS A 52 8.45 12.62 4.27
N TRP A 53 7.44 12.30 5.05
CA TRP A 53 6.61 13.29 5.73
C TRP A 53 7.46 14.16 6.65
N ALA A 54 8.32 13.53 7.46
CA ALA A 54 9.19 14.26 8.36
C ALA A 54 10.12 15.21 7.58
N ALA A 55 10.65 14.75 6.44
CA ALA A 55 11.50 15.58 5.61
C ALA A 55 10.73 16.76 5.02
N LEU A 56 9.50 16.55 4.57
CA LEU A 56 8.67 17.62 4.04
C LEU A 56 8.38 18.67 5.10
N CYS A 57 8.07 18.23 6.32
CA CYS A 57 7.77 19.14 7.43
C CYS A 57 9.00 19.92 7.87
N ALA A 58 10.17 19.28 7.84
CA ALA A 58 11.43 19.93 8.23
C ALA A 58 12.07 20.73 7.10
N GLY A 59 11.58 20.57 5.87
CA GLY A 59 12.14 21.28 4.72
C GLY A 59 13.48 20.76 4.28
N CYS A 60 13.82 19.50 4.59
CA CYS A 60 15.09 18.92 4.23
C CYS A 60 14.90 17.64 3.41
N ASP A 61 16.00 17.19 2.77
CA ASP A 61 16.01 15.94 2.06
C ASP A 61 16.32 14.80 3.03
N ALA A 62 15.69 13.64 2.79
CA ALA A 62 15.94 12.44 3.57
C ALA A 62 15.94 11.24 2.64
N PRO A 63 16.62 10.15 3.04
CA PRO A 63 16.61 8.93 2.21
C PRO A 63 15.22 8.42 1.91
N GLY A 64 14.29 8.53 2.86
CA GLY A 64 12.91 8.10 2.66
C GLY A 64 12.22 8.82 1.51
N ARG A 65 12.53 10.11 1.33
CA ARG A 65 11.93 10.88 0.25
C ARG A 65 12.29 10.31 -1.12
N ARG A 66 13.53 9.86 -1.27
CA ARG A 66 13.97 9.28 -2.54
C ARG A 66 13.48 7.86 -2.71
N ALA A 67 13.39 7.11 -1.60
CA ALA A 67 13.01 5.71 -1.65
C ALA A 67 11.52 5.52 -1.84
N LEU A 68 10.71 6.49 -1.43
CA LEU A 68 9.27 6.33 -1.37
C LEU A 68 8.63 5.90 -2.70
N PRO A 69 8.93 6.52 -3.85
CA PRO A 69 8.30 6.09 -5.10
C PRO A 69 8.53 4.61 -5.40
N ASN A 70 9.75 4.12 -5.19
CA ASN A 70 10.05 2.71 -5.41
C ASN A 70 9.32 1.81 -4.44
N ARG A 71 9.23 2.21 -3.17
CA ARG A 71 8.50 1.42 -2.17
C ARG A 71 7.02 1.31 -2.52
N LEU A 72 6.43 2.38 -3.00
CA LEU A 72 5.02 2.36 -3.41
C LEU A 72 4.81 1.50 -4.64
N ARG A 73 5.72 1.55 -5.59
CA ARG A 73 5.63 0.71 -6.78
C ARG A 73 5.79 -0.77 -6.43
N GLU A 74 6.69 -1.08 -5.51
CA GLU A 74 6.86 -2.44 -5.03
C GLU A 74 5.59 -2.94 -4.34
N LEU A 75 4.96 -2.10 -3.55
CA LEU A 75 3.70 -2.45 -2.91
C LEU A 75 2.59 -2.66 -3.93
N THR A 76 2.49 -1.77 -4.90
CA THR A 76 1.49 -1.88 -5.96
C THR A 76 1.69 -3.18 -6.75
N GLU A 77 2.93 -3.50 -7.08
CA GLU A 77 3.23 -4.74 -7.79
C GLU A 77 2.88 -5.97 -6.98
N ALA A 78 3.27 -6.00 -5.71
CA ALA A 78 2.93 -7.11 -4.83
C ALA A 78 1.42 -7.29 -4.71
N THR A 79 0.70 -6.17 -4.62
CA THR A 79 -0.76 -6.18 -4.57
C THR A 79 -1.35 -6.79 -5.84
N SER A 80 -0.80 -6.43 -7.00
CA SER A 80 -1.27 -6.97 -8.27
C SER A 80 -1.05 -8.48 -8.37
N VAL A 81 0.07 -8.96 -7.86
CA VAL A 81 0.36 -10.40 -7.85
C VAL A 81 -0.61 -11.13 -6.93
N TYR A 82 -0.85 -10.60 -5.73
CA TYR A 82 -1.80 -11.22 -4.80
C TYR A 82 -3.21 -11.26 -5.39
N ALA A 83 -3.64 -10.16 -6.00
CA ALA A 83 -4.98 -10.07 -6.60
C ALA A 83 -5.13 -10.97 -7.83
N GLY A 84 -4.02 -11.27 -8.48
CA GLY A 84 -4.01 -12.02 -9.73
C GLY A 84 -3.80 -11.08 -10.91
N THR A 85 -2.71 -11.28 -11.63
CA THR A 85 -2.31 -10.41 -12.74
C THR A 85 -3.41 -10.30 -13.79
N ARG A 86 -4.06 -11.42 -14.10
CA ARG A 86 -5.14 -11.42 -15.10
C ARG A 86 -6.32 -10.54 -14.64
N TRP A 87 -6.71 -10.67 -13.38
CA TRP A 87 -7.79 -9.85 -12.83
C TRP A 87 -7.38 -8.38 -12.81
N TRP A 88 -6.15 -8.12 -12.39
CA TRP A 88 -5.61 -6.76 -12.26
C TRP A 88 -5.68 -5.99 -13.57
N PHE A 89 -5.35 -6.65 -14.69
CA PHE A 89 -5.38 -6.01 -16.00
C PHE A 89 -6.72 -6.21 -16.72
N GLY A 90 -7.62 -6.99 -16.17
CA GLY A 90 -8.94 -7.23 -16.74
C GLY A 90 -10.03 -6.59 -15.93
N ARG A 91 -10.75 -7.41 -15.16
CA ARG A 91 -11.89 -6.93 -14.38
C ARG A 91 -11.51 -5.92 -13.32
N GLY A 92 -10.28 -5.96 -12.84
CA GLY A 92 -9.78 -5.03 -11.83
C GLY A 92 -9.24 -3.73 -12.40
N SER A 93 -9.43 -3.45 -13.68
CA SER A 93 -8.85 -2.27 -14.31
C SER A 93 -9.20 -0.96 -13.63
N GLN A 94 -10.43 -0.82 -13.14
CA GLN A 94 -10.82 0.40 -12.43
C GLN A 94 -10.04 0.57 -11.14
N HIS A 95 -9.81 -0.53 -10.42
CA HIS A 95 -9.00 -0.49 -9.21
C HIS A 95 -7.56 -0.13 -9.54
N ARG A 96 -7.02 -0.75 -10.60
CA ARG A 96 -5.66 -0.49 -11.06
C ARG A 96 -5.46 0.98 -11.40
N GLU A 97 -6.41 1.55 -12.15
CA GLU A 97 -6.33 2.94 -12.55
C GLU A 97 -6.41 3.88 -11.35
N ARG A 98 -7.24 3.54 -10.38
CA ARG A 98 -7.36 4.33 -9.18
C ARG A 98 -6.06 4.32 -8.37
N VAL A 99 -5.46 3.13 -8.19
CA VAL A 99 -4.19 3.01 -7.49
C VAL A 99 -3.12 3.83 -8.21
N ALA A 100 -3.04 3.70 -9.53
CA ALA A 100 -2.05 4.43 -10.33
C ALA A 100 -2.24 5.94 -10.23
N GLY A 101 -3.49 6.39 -10.23
CA GLY A 101 -3.79 7.82 -10.13
C GLY A 101 -3.38 8.41 -8.78
N GLU A 102 -3.65 7.68 -7.70
CA GLU A 102 -3.26 8.15 -6.38
C GLU A 102 -1.75 8.10 -6.18
N LEU A 103 -1.10 7.09 -6.75
CA LEU A 103 0.36 7.01 -6.71
C LEU A 103 0.98 8.22 -7.41
N ALA A 104 0.44 8.58 -8.57
CA ALA A 104 0.92 9.75 -9.31
C ALA A 104 0.74 11.03 -8.50
N ARG A 105 -0.37 11.16 -7.79
CA ARG A 105 -0.61 12.32 -6.93
C ARG A 105 0.39 12.41 -5.79
N ILE A 106 0.75 11.25 -5.20
CA ILE A 106 1.75 11.23 -4.15
C ILE A 106 3.09 11.71 -4.70
N GLU A 107 3.50 11.20 -5.86
CA GLU A 107 4.76 11.59 -6.47
C GLU A 107 4.80 13.07 -6.79
N GLU A 108 3.70 13.61 -7.30
CA GLU A 108 3.60 15.03 -7.59
C GLU A 108 3.70 15.87 -6.32
N ALA A 109 3.02 15.45 -5.24
CA ALA A 109 3.05 16.17 -3.98
C ALA A 109 4.47 16.17 -3.38
N VAL A 110 5.21 15.06 -3.53
CA VAL A 110 6.59 14.99 -3.07
C VAL A 110 7.45 15.97 -3.87
N ASP A 111 7.29 15.99 -5.19
CA ASP A 111 8.08 16.89 -6.04
C ASP A 111 7.78 18.35 -5.73
N GLU A 112 6.53 18.68 -5.46
CA GLU A 112 6.12 20.04 -5.15
C GLU A 112 6.29 20.41 -3.68
N ARG A 113 6.70 19.44 -2.87
CA ARG A 113 6.88 19.62 -1.42
C ARG A 113 5.60 20.10 -0.73
N ASP A 114 4.47 19.61 -1.21
CA ASP A 114 3.17 19.96 -0.67
C ASP A 114 2.71 18.91 0.35
N GLY A 115 2.92 19.20 1.64
CA GLY A 115 2.60 18.27 2.71
C GLY A 115 1.11 17.97 2.82
N ALA A 116 0.26 18.96 2.60
CA ALA A 116 -1.19 18.76 2.69
C ALA A 116 -1.66 17.83 1.58
N ASP A 117 -1.19 18.05 0.35
CA ASP A 117 -1.58 17.21 -0.77
C ASP A 117 -0.98 15.80 -0.63
N PHE A 118 0.22 15.71 -0.09
CA PHE A 118 0.86 14.44 0.23
C PHE A 118 -0.03 13.60 1.14
N ALA A 119 -0.48 14.19 2.25
CA ALA A 119 -1.32 13.47 3.21
C ALA A 119 -2.64 13.03 2.58
N GLU A 120 -3.28 13.91 1.82
CA GLU A 120 -4.54 13.60 1.17
C GLU A 120 -4.39 12.49 0.12
N ALA A 121 -3.34 12.57 -0.68
CA ALA A 121 -3.08 11.55 -1.70
C ALA A 121 -2.79 10.19 -1.06
N PHE A 122 -2.12 10.17 0.11
CA PHE A 122 -1.89 8.92 0.82
C PHE A 122 -3.19 8.29 1.32
N VAL A 123 -4.13 9.09 1.79
CA VAL A 123 -5.44 8.57 2.18
C VAL A 123 -6.09 7.86 0.99
N GLY A 124 -6.05 8.48 -0.18
CA GLY A 124 -6.63 7.90 -1.38
C GLY A 124 -5.92 6.63 -1.82
N TYR A 125 -4.60 6.62 -1.79
CA TYR A 125 -3.80 5.45 -2.16
C TYR A 125 -4.07 4.29 -1.19
N ASP A 126 -4.07 4.58 0.11
CA ASP A 126 -4.35 3.58 1.14
C ASP A 126 -5.72 2.94 0.93
N GLN A 127 -6.73 3.75 0.68
CA GLN A 127 -8.08 3.24 0.41
C GLN A 127 -8.11 2.38 -0.85
N ALA A 128 -7.41 2.82 -1.89
CA ALA A 128 -7.42 2.11 -3.16
C ALA A 128 -6.76 0.73 -3.03
N VAL A 129 -5.60 0.65 -2.39
CA VAL A 129 -4.90 -0.62 -2.20
C VAL A 129 -5.68 -1.53 -1.27
N ALA A 130 -6.18 -1.00 -0.16
CA ALA A 130 -6.98 -1.79 0.79
C ALA A 130 -8.21 -2.38 0.11
N ALA A 131 -8.86 -1.62 -0.75
CA ALA A 131 -10.03 -2.10 -1.48
C ALA A 131 -9.68 -3.29 -2.38
N VAL A 132 -8.53 -3.25 -3.04
CA VAL A 132 -8.06 -4.38 -3.85
C VAL A 132 -7.85 -5.61 -2.99
N LEU A 133 -7.19 -5.44 -1.84
CA LEU A 133 -6.88 -6.58 -0.96
C LEU A 133 -8.17 -7.22 -0.42
N VAL A 134 -9.11 -6.42 0.04
CA VAL A 134 -10.37 -6.92 0.58
C VAL A 134 -11.20 -7.60 -0.52
N ASN A 135 -11.27 -6.98 -1.68
CA ASN A 135 -11.98 -7.57 -2.82
C ASN A 135 -11.36 -8.90 -3.24
N SER A 136 -10.04 -8.94 -3.33
CA SER A 136 -9.32 -10.13 -3.75
C SER A 136 -9.48 -11.25 -2.74
N HIS A 137 -9.43 -10.92 -1.44
CA HIS A 137 -9.65 -11.88 -0.38
C HIS A 137 -11.02 -12.56 -0.55
N SER A 138 -12.06 -11.76 -0.74
CA SER A 138 -13.42 -12.30 -0.95
C SER A 138 -13.51 -13.19 -2.18
N ARG A 139 -12.91 -12.76 -3.30
CA ARG A 139 -12.93 -13.53 -4.54
C ARG A 139 -12.21 -14.86 -4.40
N LEU A 140 -11.06 -14.84 -3.72
CA LEU A 140 -10.23 -16.03 -3.59
C LEU A 140 -10.81 -17.01 -2.58
N GLU A 141 -11.63 -16.54 -1.66
CA GLU A 141 -12.32 -17.42 -0.71
C GLU A 141 -13.55 -18.09 -1.29
N SER A 142 -14.04 -17.63 -2.44
CA SER A 142 -15.23 -18.18 -3.07
C SER A 142 -14.87 -18.79 -4.42
N PRO A 143 -14.10 -19.88 -4.43
CA PRO A 143 -13.57 -20.46 -5.67
C PRO A 143 -14.65 -21.03 -6.57
N ALA A 144 -15.84 -21.30 -6.02
CA ALA A 144 -16.93 -21.88 -6.79
C ALA A 144 -17.65 -20.86 -7.67
N GLN A 145 -17.33 -19.62 -7.55
CA GLN A 145 -18.01 -18.57 -8.31
C GLN A 145 -17.55 -18.51 -9.75
#